data_2d1c46c5b215d8a82a302cb0d6efbe80
#
_entry.id   2d1c46c5b215d8a82a302cb0d6efbe80
#
_cell.length_a   1.000
_cell.length_b   1.000
_cell.length_c   1.000
_cell.angle_alpha   90.00
_cell.angle_beta   90.00
_cell.angle_gamma   90.00
#
_symmetry.space_group_name_H-M   'P 1'
#
loop_
_entity.id
_entity.type
_entity.pdbx_description
1 polymer ?
#
loop_
_entity_poly.entity_id
_entity_poly.type
_entity_poly.pdbx_seq_one_letter_code
_entity_poly.pdbx_strand_id
1 'polypeptide(L)'
;PLDHVGVPVFQIILSTSKKETWRRNSIGLNSSDLAMHVAIPEVDGRINGGIVSFKSEQTIDPALQFPISKHKVEKTFSKKIVNKVEKWHALRAKKNEEKRIAIVLSSYPGRDFQLAHALGLDTIKSTKHILGFLGDNGFKFSNPDKFFEKLKSSRIEIPIKLYERLLNLIPLKPRTKLFKTWGGFEEDAFFEKDKFVLQGYKNNNFFVLVQPSRGLLEDKKADYHDLEKIPCHSYVAIYLWLQMQNIDAFLHMGTHGSLEWLPGKTVGLSNQCWPELLVNDIPFIYPFI
;
A
#
# COMPACT_ATOMS: atom_id res chain seq x y z
N PRO A 1 -7.66 5.97 26.46
CA PRO A 1 -6.64 6.42 27.42
C PRO A 1 -5.39 7.06 26.79
N LEU A 2 -5.10 6.79 25.49
CA LEU A 2 -3.94 7.35 24.79
C LEU A 2 -4.27 8.51 23.82
N ASP A 3 -5.52 8.85 23.64
CA ASP A 3 -5.99 9.85 22.67
C ASP A 3 -5.42 11.25 22.93
N HIS A 4 -5.33 11.64 24.21
CA HIS A 4 -4.77 12.93 24.61
C HIS A 4 -3.25 13.05 24.39
N VAL A 5 -2.55 11.94 24.15
CA VAL A 5 -1.12 11.95 23.82
C VAL A 5 -0.89 12.18 22.32
N GLY A 6 -1.91 11.96 21.49
CA GLY A 6 -1.88 12.14 20.04
C GLY A 6 -0.82 11.26 19.34
N VAL A 7 -0.60 10.03 19.81
CA VAL A 7 0.30 9.05 19.20
C VAL A 7 -0.49 7.92 18.56
N PRO A 8 -0.09 7.42 17.39
CA PRO A 8 -0.71 6.25 16.79
C PRO A 8 -0.47 5.01 17.66
N VAL A 9 -1.51 4.19 17.83
CA VAL A 9 -1.43 2.91 18.55
C VAL A 9 -1.44 1.78 17.54
N PHE A 10 -0.40 0.93 17.57
CA PHE A 10 -0.28 -0.21 16.70
C PHE A 10 -0.77 -1.50 17.36
N GLN A 11 -1.68 -2.19 16.71
CA GLN A 11 -2.10 -3.52 17.12
C GLN A 11 -1.21 -4.56 16.44
N ILE A 12 -0.48 -5.32 17.23
CA ILE A 12 0.28 -6.49 16.74
C ILE A 12 -0.56 -7.76 16.85
N ILE A 13 -0.31 -8.72 15.97
CA ILE A 13 -1.05 -9.98 15.89
C ILE A 13 -0.19 -11.13 16.43
N LEU A 14 -0.67 -11.78 17.48
CA LEU A 14 -0.14 -13.03 18.01
C LEU A 14 -1.01 -14.17 17.49
N SER A 15 -0.71 -14.68 16.28
CA SER A 15 -1.59 -15.65 15.64
C SER A 15 -1.69 -16.95 16.42
N THR A 16 -2.91 -17.40 16.65
CA THR A 16 -3.20 -18.69 17.30
C THR A 16 -2.98 -19.89 16.38
N SER A 17 -2.74 -19.64 15.09
CA SER A 17 -2.43 -20.66 14.10
C SER A 17 -0.94 -20.97 14.05
N LYS A 18 -0.58 -22.18 13.54
CA LYS A 18 0.79 -22.50 13.15
C LYS A 18 1.19 -21.71 11.90
N LYS A 19 2.48 -21.40 11.74
CA LYS A 19 3.01 -20.67 10.57
C LYS A 19 2.71 -21.38 9.25
N GLU A 20 2.78 -22.69 9.20
CA GLU A 20 2.49 -23.51 8.02
C GLU A 20 1.02 -23.43 7.62
N THR A 21 0.09 -23.45 8.57
CA THR A 21 -1.34 -23.28 8.35
C THR A 21 -1.60 -21.88 7.76
N TRP A 22 -1.07 -20.84 8.39
CA TRP A 22 -1.16 -19.47 7.87
C TRP A 22 -0.54 -19.36 6.45
N ARG A 23 0.62 -19.98 6.20
CA ARG A 23 1.28 -19.90 4.90
C ARG A 23 0.41 -20.47 3.77
N ARG A 24 -0.31 -21.55 4.03
CA ARG A 24 -1.18 -22.25 3.05
C ARG A 24 -2.55 -21.57 2.89
N ASN A 25 -2.99 -20.80 3.88
CA ASN A 25 -4.31 -20.17 3.89
C ASN A 25 -4.26 -18.82 3.16
N SER A 26 -5.09 -18.63 2.14
CA SER A 26 -5.24 -17.37 1.39
C SER A 26 -5.92 -16.27 2.22
N ILE A 27 -6.80 -16.62 3.15
CA ILE A 27 -7.44 -15.66 4.05
C ILE A 27 -6.39 -15.03 5.00
N GLY A 28 -5.46 -15.84 5.52
CA GLY A 28 -4.39 -15.41 6.42
C GLY A 28 -4.68 -15.71 7.88
N LEU A 29 -5.64 -15.07 8.52
CA LEU A 29 -6.02 -15.31 9.91
C LEU A 29 -7.25 -16.21 10.02
N ASN A 30 -7.39 -16.92 11.13
CA ASN A 30 -8.64 -17.55 11.50
C ASN A 30 -9.64 -16.50 12.05
N SER A 31 -10.91 -16.88 12.19
CA SER A 31 -11.98 -15.95 12.58
C SER A 31 -11.75 -15.31 13.96
N SER A 32 -11.20 -16.06 14.91
CA SER A 32 -10.91 -15.53 16.27
C SER A 32 -9.77 -14.51 16.23
N ASP A 33 -8.67 -14.83 15.54
CA ASP A 33 -7.56 -13.90 15.38
C ASP A 33 -8.00 -12.63 14.61
N LEU A 34 -8.84 -12.79 13.58
CA LEU A 34 -9.40 -11.67 12.82
C LEU A 34 -10.23 -10.75 13.73
N ALA A 35 -11.15 -11.30 14.50
CA ALA A 35 -12.00 -10.51 15.38
C ALA A 35 -11.18 -9.77 16.45
N MET A 36 -10.31 -10.51 17.15
CA MET A 36 -9.62 -9.99 18.35
C MET A 36 -8.41 -9.09 18.02
N HIS A 37 -7.74 -9.35 16.93
CA HIS A 37 -6.49 -8.64 16.60
C HIS A 37 -6.62 -7.64 15.45
N VAL A 38 -7.74 -7.65 14.71
CA VAL A 38 -7.97 -6.73 13.59
C VAL A 38 -9.28 -5.96 13.81
N ALA A 39 -10.43 -6.60 13.72
CA ALA A 39 -11.72 -5.91 13.67
C ALA A 39 -11.99 -5.05 14.93
N ILE A 40 -11.88 -5.61 16.12
CA ILE A 40 -12.10 -4.87 17.36
C ILE A 40 -11.06 -3.75 17.55
N PRO A 41 -9.75 -3.99 17.37
CA PRO A 41 -8.76 -2.92 17.45
C PRO A 41 -8.95 -1.79 16.42
N GLU A 42 -9.38 -2.10 15.21
CA GLU A 42 -9.66 -1.07 14.18
C GLU A 42 -10.85 -0.18 14.58
N VAL A 43 -11.91 -0.75 15.16
CA VAL A 43 -13.02 0.04 15.74
C VAL A 43 -12.53 0.98 16.83
N ASP A 44 -11.51 0.57 17.61
CA ASP A 44 -10.85 1.41 18.61
C ASP A 44 -9.85 2.44 18.00
N GLY A 45 -9.74 2.53 16.67
CA GLY A 45 -8.82 3.43 15.98
C GLY A 45 -7.36 3.00 16.04
N ARG A 46 -7.06 1.72 16.25
CA ARG A 46 -5.69 1.20 16.23
C ARG A 46 -5.25 0.85 14.82
N ILE A 47 -3.99 1.09 14.54
CA ILE A 47 -3.37 0.76 13.25
C ILE A 47 -2.90 -0.69 13.27
N ASN A 48 -3.25 -1.46 12.25
CA ASN A 48 -2.77 -2.84 12.10
C ASN A 48 -1.25 -2.86 11.85
N GLY A 49 -0.50 -3.37 12.82
CA GLY A 49 0.95 -3.52 12.74
C GLY A 49 1.38 -4.76 11.96
N GLY A 50 0.59 -5.82 12.00
CA GLY A 50 0.90 -7.11 11.36
C GLY A 50 1.20 -8.23 12.36
N ILE A 51 1.54 -9.41 11.81
CA ILE A 51 1.80 -10.63 12.61
C ILE A 51 3.24 -10.59 13.16
N VAL A 52 3.39 -10.85 14.45
CA VAL A 52 4.72 -10.97 15.10
C VAL A 52 5.07 -12.40 15.48
N SER A 53 4.08 -13.27 15.72
CA SER A 53 4.33 -14.64 16.15
C SER A 53 3.24 -15.61 15.72
N PHE A 54 3.61 -16.88 15.70
CA PHE A 54 2.73 -18.02 15.45
C PHE A 54 2.84 -19.01 16.59
N LYS A 55 1.81 -19.84 16.78
CA LYS A 55 1.93 -20.97 17.71
C LYS A 55 2.94 -21.99 17.21
N SER A 56 3.77 -22.46 18.11
CA SER A 56 4.66 -23.61 17.88
C SER A 56 3.85 -24.91 17.83
N GLU A 57 4.51 -25.98 17.49
CA GLU A 57 3.94 -27.30 17.70
C GLU A 57 3.70 -27.56 19.18
N GLN A 58 2.66 -28.33 19.46
CA GLN A 58 2.36 -28.76 20.82
C GLN A 58 3.39 -29.81 21.24
N THR A 59 3.98 -29.62 22.40
CA THR A 59 4.83 -30.61 23.08
C THR A 59 4.14 -31.02 24.36
N ILE A 60 4.08 -32.33 24.64
CA ILE A 60 3.54 -32.83 25.89
C ILE A 60 4.58 -32.54 26.99
N ASP A 61 4.19 -31.79 28.00
CA ASP A 61 5.00 -31.60 29.19
C ASP A 61 4.99 -32.90 30.00
N PRO A 62 6.16 -33.51 30.27
CA PRO A 62 6.22 -34.82 30.95
C PRO A 62 5.68 -34.79 32.38
N ALA A 63 5.80 -33.65 33.07
CA ALA A 63 5.34 -33.49 34.44
C ALA A 63 3.84 -33.22 34.54
N LEU A 64 3.33 -32.38 33.61
CA LEU A 64 1.94 -31.99 33.60
C LEU A 64 1.04 -32.92 32.74
N GLN A 65 1.66 -33.78 31.92
CA GLN A 65 0.97 -34.63 30.93
C GLN A 65 -0.01 -33.86 30.04
N PHE A 66 0.30 -32.60 29.79
CA PHE A 66 -0.55 -31.66 29.08
C PHE A 66 0.19 -31.10 27.86
N PRO A 67 -0.47 -30.92 26.72
CA PRO A 67 0.13 -30.33 25.53
C PRO A 67 0.33 -28.83 25.71
N ILE A 68 1.59 -28.38 25.70
CA ILE A 68 1.95 -26.95 25.78
C ILE A 68 2.29 -26.45 24.39
N SER A 69 1.68 -25.35 23.97
CA SER A 69 2.10 -24.61 22.80
C SER A 69 2.59 -23.22 23.20
N LYS A 70 3.72 -22.81 22.64
CA LYS A 70 4.31 -21.47 22.88
C LYS A 70 4.22 -20.64 21.62
N HIS A 71 4.17 -19.32 21.77
CA HIS A 71 4.32 -18.42 20.63
C HIS A 71 5.78 -18.35 20.18
N LYS A 72 6.03 -18.61 18.90
CA LYS A 72 7.33 -18.45 18.29
C LYS A 72 7.37 -17.16 17.46
N VAL A 73 8.26 -16.26 17.86
CA VAL A 73 8.44 -14.96 17.19
C VAL A 73 8.98 -15.16 15.77
N GLU A 74 8.40 -14.43 14.82
CA GLU A 74 8.87 -14.34 13.44
C GLU A 74 9.72 -13.07 13.27
N LYS A 75 11.04 -13.22 13.36
CA LYS A 75 11.99 -12.12 13.38
C LYS A 75 11.85 -11.15 12.19
N THR A 76 11.64 -11.70 10.99
CA THR A 76 11.50 -10.88 9.76
C THR A 76 10.27 -9.98 9.83
N PHE A 77 9.14 -10.51 10.32
CA PHE A 77 7.91 -9.74 10.45
C PHE A 77 8.00 -8.72 11.57
N SER A 78 8.59 -9.10 12.70
CA SER A 78 8.82 -8.18 13.82
C SER A 78 9.67 -6.99 13.40
N LYS A 79 10.76 -7.21 12.63
CA LYS A 79 11.59 -6.14 12.09
C LYS A 79 10.79 -5.19 11.19
N LYS A 80 9.92 -5.73 10.34
CA LYS A 80 9.06 -4.94 9.46
C LYS A 80 8.09 -4.05 10.23
N ILE A 81 7.52 -4.57 11.32
CA ILE A 81 6.64 -3.80 12.20
C ILE A 81 7.41 -2.66 12.89
N VAL A 82 8.62 -2.94 13.37
CA VAL A 82 9.49 -1.88 13.94
C VAL A 82 9.76 -0.79 12.92
N ASN A 83 10.16 -1.14 11.71
CA ASN A 83 10.37 -0.15 10.63
C ASN A 83 9.10 0.69 10.35
N LYS A 84 7.93 0.05 10.32
CA LYS A 84 6.64 0.74 10.13
C LYS A 84 6.39 1.76 11.26
N VAL A 85 6.59 1.37 12.51
CA VAL A 85 6.48 2.27 13.67
C VAL A 85 7.48 3.42 13.59
N GLU A 86 8.73 3.14 13.22
CA GLU A 86 9.77 4.15 13.04
C GLU A 86 9.38 5.17 11.94
N LYS A 87 8.80 4.72 10.84
CA LYS A 87 8.31 5.61 9.76
C LYS A 87 7.17 6.52 10.24
N TRP A 88 6.23 6.00 11.01
CA TRP A 88 5.16 6.80 11.60
C TRP A 88 5.70 7.80 12.65
N HIS A 89 6.67 7.38 13.46
CA HIS A 89 7.35 8.28 14.39
C HIS A 89 8.10 9.39 13.63
N ALA A 90 8.86 9.06 12.60
CA ALA A 90 9.56 10.02 11.77
C ALA A 90 8.61 11.01 11.09
N LEU A 91 7.48 10.52 10.56
CA LEU A 91 6.43 11.37 9.98
C LEU A 91 5.93 12.42 10.99
N ARG A 92 5.73 12.02 12.26
CA ARG A 92 5.29 12.93 13.31
C ARG A 92 6.38 13.94 13.70
N ALA A 93 7.62 13.48 13.86
CA ALA A 93 8.74 14.29 14.35
C ALA A 93 9.21 15.33 13.33
N LYS A 94 9.02 15.07 12.04
CA LYS A 94 9.46 15.92 10.94
C LYS A 94 8.60 17.19 10.85
N LYS A 95 9.22 18.35 10.55
CA LYS A 95 8.49 19.59 10.29
C LYS A 95 7.60 19.46 9.05
N ASN A 96 6.43 20.06 9.06
CA ASN A 96 5.47 19.95 7.96
C ASN A 96 6.04 20.39 6.60
N GLU A 97 6.85 21.44 6.61
CA GLU A 97 7.52 21.96 5.40
C GLU A 97 8.56 21.01 4.79
N GLU A 98 9.06 20.05 5.56
CA GLU A 98 10.05 19.07 5.13
C GLU A 98 9.44 17.73 4.71
N LYS A 99 8.17 17.48 5.07
CA LYS A 99 7.48 16.22 4.78
C LYS A 99 7.28 16.03 3.29
N ARG A 100 7.58 14.84 2.82
CA ARG A 100 7.42 14.42 1.42
C ARG A 100 6.21 13.52 1.30
N ILE A 101 5.18 13.97 0.59
CA ILE A 101 3.89 13.30 0.52
C ILE A 101 3.62 12.87 -0.92
N ALA A 102 3.23 11.62 -1.11
CA ALA A 102 2.70 11.14 -2.38
C ALA A 102 1.18 11.08 -2.31
N ILE A 103 0.50 11.84 -3.15
CA ILE A 103 -0.96 11.79 -3.34
C ILE A 103 -1.22 10.95 -4.59
N VAL A 104 -1.83 9.81 -4.40
CA VAL A 104 -2.20 8.89 -5.47
C VAL A 104 -3.71 8.93 -5.66
N LEU A 105 -4.13 9.42 -6.81
CA LEU A 105 -5.53 9.53 -7.18
C LEU A 105 -5.96 8.22 -7.86
N SER A 106 -6.93 7.52 -7.29
CA SER A 106 -7.50 6.35 -7.95
C SER A 106 -8.31 6.79 -9.17
N SER A 107 -8.20 6.01 -10.24
CA SER A 107 -9.01 6.17 -11.44
C SER A 107 -9.93 4.97 -11.56
N TYR A 108 -11.25 5.20 -11.44
CA TYR A 108 -12.22 4.13 -11.65
C TYR A 108 -12.31 3.78 -13.15
N PRO A 109 -12.30 2.51 -13.51
CA PRO A 109 -12.37 2.11 -14.90
C PRO A 109 -13.75 2.43 -15.50
N GLY A 110 -13.79 3.09 -16.64
CA GLY A 110 -15.04 3.21 -17.38
C GLY A 110 -15.22 4.40 -18.30
N ARG A 111 -14.44 5.47 -18.16
CA ARG A 111 -14.53 6.60 -19.10
C ARG A 111 -13.17 7.29 -19.24
N ASP A 112 -12.61 7.23 -20.41
CA ASP A 112 -11.30 7.84 -20.75
C ASP A 112 -11.26 9.37 -20.58
N PHE A 113 -12.43 9.99 -20.40
CA PHE A 113 -12.58 11.44 -20.26
C PHE A 113 -12.63 11.93 -18.80
N GLN A 114 -12.66 11.04 -17.81
CA GLN A 114 -12.78 11.42 -16.40
C GLN A 114 -11.55 11.00 -15.60
N LEU A 115 -10.51 11.81 -15.71
CA LEU A 115 -9.30 11.69 -14.93
C LEU A 115 -9.62 11.65 -13.43
N ALA A 116 -9.10 10.65 -12.73
CA ALA A 116 -9.29 10.48 -11.29
C ALA A 116 -10.77 10.38 -10.84
N HIS A 117 -11.63 9.79 -11.69
CA HIS A 117 -13.04 9.64 -11.35
C HIS A 117 -13.23 8.57 -10.27
N ALA A 118 -13.98 8.89 -9.24
CA ALA A 118 -14.41 7.97 -8.19
C ALA A 118 -15.92 8.05 -8.00
N LEU A 119 -16.57 6.92 -7.80
CA LEU A 119 -18.02 6.86 -7.61
C LEU A 119 -18.40 7.54 -6.28
N GLY A 120 -19.26 8.56 -6.34
CA GLY A 120 -19.72 9.28 -5.15
C GLY A 120 -18.74 10.28 -4.53
N LEU A 121 -17.49 10.35 -5.02
CA LEU A 121 -16.47 11.27 -4.54
C LEU A 121 -15.94 12.16 -5.67
N ASP A 122 -16.02 13.47 -5.51
CA ASP A 122 -15.30 14.43 -6.34
C ASP A 122 -13.80 14.43 -5.92
N THR A 123 -13.06 13.50 -6.43
CA THR A 123 -11.64 13.26 -6.10
C THR A 123 -10.79 14.52 -6.35
N ILE A 124 -11.08 15.26 -7.41
CA ILE A 124 -10.33 16.46 -7.77
C ILE A 124 -10.60 17.58 -6.76
N LYS A 125 -11.87 17.80 -6.43
CA LYS A 125 -12.26 18.83 -5.46
C LYS A 125 -11.78 18.51 -4.05
N SER A 126 -11.88 17.24 -3.66
CA SER A 126 -11.39 16.74 -2.39
C SER A 126 -9.87 16.87 -2.28
N THR A 127 -9.13 16.53 -3.33
CA THR A 127 -7.67 16.69 -3.37
C THR A 127 -7.28 18.16 -3.27
N LYS A 128 -7.96 19.05 -4.00
CA LYS A 128 -7.73 20.49 -3.91
C LYS A 128 -7.94 21.01 -2.48
N HIS A 129 -9.01 20.58 -1.83
CA HIS A 129 -9.31 20.95 -0.45
C HIS A 129 -8.23 20.48 0.52
N ILE A 130 -7.82 19.23 0.40
CA ILE A 130 -6.73 18.66 1.23
C ILE A 130 -5.40 19.39 0.99
N LEU A 131 -5.06 19.71 -0.27
CA LEU A 131 -3.84 20.46 -0.57
C LEU A 131 -3.86 21.87 0.02
N GLY A 132 -5.02 22.55 -0.01
CA GLY A 132 -5.21 23.83 0.66
C GLY A 132 -5.01 23.71 2.18
N PHE A 133 -5.72 22.77 2.80
CA PHE A 133 -5.59 22.50 4.24
C PHE A 133 -4.15 22.18 4.66
N LEU A 134 -3.43 21.34 3.91
CA LEU A 134 -2.03 21.04 4.18
C LEU A 134 -1.16 22.28 4.04
N GLY A 135 -1.41 23.13 3.03
CA GLY A 135 -0.71 24.40 2.84
C GLY A 135 -0.91 25.35 4.03
N ASP A 136 -2.14 25.49 4.52
CA ASP A 136 -2.48 26.30 5.70
C ASP A 136 -1.78 25.78 6.97
N ASN A 137 -1.44 24.49 7.01
CA ASN A 137 -0.71 23.84 8.09
C ASN A 137 0.81 23.73 7.86
N GLY A 138 1.36 24.54 6.97
CA GLY A 138 2.80 24.68 6.77
C GLY A 138 3.46 23.63 5.88
N PHE A 139 2.70 22.83 5.13
CA PHE A 139 3.26 21.95 4.11
C PHE A 139 3.59 22.75 2.84
N LYS A 140 4.72 22.44 2.20
CA LYS A 140 5.16 23.17 0.99
C LYS A 140 4.52 22.58 -0.27
N PHE A 141 3.34 23.06 -0.62
CA PHE A 141 2.70 22.82 -1.91
C PHE A 141 2.39 24.17 -2.59
N SER A 142 2.84 24.36 -3.81
CA SER A 142 2.64 25.60 -4.55
C SER A 142 1.44 25.55 -5.46
N ASN A 143 0.60 26.60 -5.44
CA ASN A 143 -0.55 26.79 -6.32
C ASN A 143 -1.55 25.62 -6.31
N PRO A 144 -2.24 25.32 -5.20
CA PRO A 144 -3.20 24.24 -5.13
C PRO A 144 -4.35 24.39 -6.13
N ASP A 145 -4.70 25.62 -6.53
CA ASP A 145 -5.73 25.89 -7.54
C ASP A 145 -5.39 25.35 -8.94
N LYS A 146 -4.10 25.31 -9.28
CA LYS A 146 -3.60 24.85 -10.59
C LYS A 146 -3.19 23.37 -10.60
N PHE A 147 -3.43 22.63 -9.50
CA PHE A 147 -2.93 21.26 -9.41
C PHE A 147 -3.49 20.36 -10.50
N PHE A 148 -4.78 20.51 -10.82
CA PHE A 148 -5.46 19.67 -11.81
C PHE A 148 -5.00 19.94 -13.24
N GLU A 149 -4.78 21.22 -13.59
CA GLU A 149 -4.21 21.59 -14.90
C GLU A 149 -2.80 21.00 -15.07
N LYS A 150 -1.98 21.12 -14.02
CA LYS A 150 -0.65 20.52 -14.01
C LYS A 150 -0.70 19.01 -14.08
N LEU A 151 -1.63 18.36 -13.35
CA LEU A 151 -1.81 16.93 -13.40
C LEU A 151 -2.15 16.44 -14.81
N LYS A 152 -3.00 17.16 -15.54
CA LYS A 152 -3.37 16.85 -16.91
C LYS A 152 -2.20 16.93 -17.89
N SER A 153 -1.40 17.97 -17.76
CA SER A 153 -0.33 18.30 -18.73
C SER A 153 1.02 17.66 -18.41
N SER A 154 1.22 17.15 -17.20
CA SER A 154 2.52 16.64 -16.77
C SER A 154 2.59 15.12 -16.75
N ARG A 155 3.79 14.61 -16.93
CA ARG A 155 4.10 13.18 -16.88
C ARG A 155 5.29 12.92 -15.96
N ILE A 156 5.27 11.75 -15.31
CA ILE A 156 6.41 11.17 -14.63
C ILE A 156 6.96 10.09 -15.52
N GLU A 157 8.26 10.17 -15.77
CA GLU A 157 8.98 9.21 -16.57
C GLU A 157 9.83 8.31 -15.67
N ILE A 158 9.68 7.00 -15.83
CA ILE A 158 10.45 6.00 -15.11
C ILE A 158 11.27 5.21 -16.11
N PRO A 159 12.59 5.46 -16.21
CA PRO A 159 13.46 4.73 -17.14
C PRO A 159 13.44 3.23 -16.86
N ILE A 160 13.43 2.43 -17.92
CA ILE A 160 13.34 0.96 -17.79
C ILE A 160 14.50 0.38 -16.97
N LYS A 161 15.72 0.86 -17.15
CA LYS A 161 16.88 0.43 -16.38
C LYS A 161 16.72 0.69 -14.86
N LEU A 162 15.97 1.73 -14.50
CA LEU A 162 15.63 1.98 -13.10
C LEU A 162 14.59 0.97 -12.63
N TYR A 163 13.53 0.75 -13.39
CA TYR A 163 12.48 -0.19 -13.05
C TYR A 163 13.03 -1.62 -12.89
N GLU A 164 13.89 -2.09 -13.78
CA GLU A 164 14.55 -3.40 -13.68
C GLU A 164 15.34 -3.57 -12.36
N ARG A 165 16.05 -2.50 -11.93
CA ARG A 165 16.73 -2.51 -10.63
C ARG A 165 15.75 -2.60 -9.47
N LEU A 166 14.64 -1.86 -9.54
CA LEU A 166 13.60 -1.85 -8.51
C LEU A 166 12.87 -3.19 -8.44
N LEU A 167 12.63 -3.86 -9.58
CA LEU A 167 12.05 -5.20 -9.63
C LEU A 167 12.87 -6.25 -8.84
N ASN A 168 14.18 -6.06 -8.69
CA ASN A 168 15.00 -6.95 -7.88
C ASN A 168 14.70 -6.86 -6.37
N LEU A 169 14.00 -5.81 -5.91
CA LEU A 169 13.50 -5.70 -4.53
C LEU A 169 12.28 -6.59 -4.29
N ILE A 170 11.57 -6.98 -5.36
CA ILE A 170 10.43 -7.89 -5.28
C ILE A 170 10.93 -9.33 -5.18
N PRO A 171 10.41 -10.14 -4.22
CA PRO A 171 10.73 -11.55 -4.11
C PRO A 171 10.51 -12.33 -5.41
N LEU A 172 11.30 -13.36 -5.64
CA LEU A 172 11.29 -14.12 -6.89
C LEU A 172 9.90 -14.61 -7.30
N LYS A 173 9.11 -15.15 -6.36
CA LYS A 173 7.80 -15.75 -6.67
C LYS A 173 6.78 -14.74 -7.24
N PRO A 174 6.48 -13.59 -6.59
CA PRO A 174 5.59 -12.59 -7.20
C PRO A 174 6.18 -12.00 -8.48
N ARG A 175 7.50 -11.77 -8.57
CA ARG A 175 8.16 -11.30 -9.78
C ARG A 175 8.00 -12.27 -10.95
N THR A 176 8.20 -13.57 -10.74
CA THR A 176 7.97 -14.59 -11.77
C THR A 176 6.50 -14.62 -12.23
N LYS A 177 5.56 -14.46 -11.29
CA LYS A 177 4.14 -14.38 -11.64
C LYS A 177 3.84 -13.15 -12.50
N LEU A 178 4.45 -11.99 -12.19
CA LEU A 178 4.30 -10.76 -12.96
C LEU A 178 4.68 -10.98 -14.44
N PHE A 179 5.88 -11.49 -14.69
CA PHE A 179 6.34 -11.79 -16.06
C PHE A 179 5.55 -12.91 -16.75
N LYS A 180 5.09 -13.91 -15.99
CA LYS A 180 4.24 -14.97 -16.54
C LYS A 180 2.88 -14.43 -17.02
N THR A 181 2.33 -13.43 -16.30
CA THR A 181 1.00 -12.86 -16.62
C THR A 181 1.07 -11.82 -17.72
N TRP A 182 2.08 -10.95 -17.70
CA TRP A 182 2.14 -9.78 -18.55
C TRP A 182 3.26 -9.81 -19.61
N GLY A 183 4.09 -10.87 -19.62
CA GLY A 183 5.25 -10.91 -20.52
C GLY A 183 6.32 -9.88 -20.13
N GLY A 184 6.95 -9.29 -21.14
CA GLY A 184 7.83 -8.14 -20.98
C GLY A 184 7.06 -6.85 -20.72
N PHE A 185 7.78 -5.79 -20.43
CA PHE A 185 7.20 -4.47 -20.17
C PHE A 185 6.90 -3.69 -21.44
N GLU A 186 7.37 -4.16 -22.59
CA GLU A 186 7.19 -3.54 -23.90
C GLU A 186 5.71 -3.54 -24.34
N GLU A 187 4.93 -4.48 -23.83
CA GLU A 187 3.50 -4.60 -24.13
C GLU A 187 2.61 -3.77 -23.19
N ASP A 188 3.20 -3.14 -22.15
CA ASP A 188 2.45 -2.32 -21.22
C ASP A 188 2.00 -1.00 -21.88
N ALA A 189 0.72 -0.66 -21.73
CA ALA A 189 0.10 0.51 -22.39
C ALA A 189 0.75 1.87 -22.03
N PHE A 190 1.54 1.92 -20.97
CA PHE A 190 2.25 3.13 -20.51
C PHE A 190 3.75 3.08 -20.81
N PHE A 191 4.21 2.06 -21.56
CA PHE A 191 5.61 1.93 -21.94
C PHE A 191 5.89 2.62 -23.28
N GLU A 192 6.83 3.55 -23.29
CA GLU A 192 7.25 4.30 -24.48
C GLU A 192 8.77 4.52 -24.46
N LYS A 193 9.46 4.17 -25.54
CA LYS A 193 10.88 4.53 -25.75
C LYS A 193 11.78 4.29 -24.52
N ASP A 194 11.80 3.05 -24.03
CA ASP A 194 12.61 2.62 -22.87
C ASP A 194 12.25 3.25 -21.52
N LYS A 195 11.01 3.68 -21.33
CA LYS A 195 10.50 4.23 -20.06
C LYS A 195 9.00 4.04 -19.91
N PHE A 196 8.53 4.02 -18.68
CA PHE A 196 7.11 4.22 -18.39
C PHE A 196 6.79 5.71 -18.33
N VAL A 197 5.71 6.13 -18.99
CA VAL A 197 5.22 7.51 -19.04
C VAL A 197 3.86 7.56 -18.33
N LEU A 198 3.87 8.03 -17.09
CA LEU A 198 2.71 7.99 -16.20
C LEU A 198 2.22 9.39 -15.88
N GLN A 199 0.90 9.52 -15.72
CA GLN A 199 0.31 10.81 -15.43
C GLN A 199 0.59 11.25 -13.99
N GLY A 200 1.26 12.38 -13.85
CA GLY A 200 1.63 12.90 -12.54
C GLY A 200 2.70 13.99 -12.63
N TYR A 201 2.97 14.61 -11.50
CA TYR A 201 4.01 15.62 -11.37
C TYR A 201 4.53 15.72 -9.94
N LYS A 202 5.71 16.32 -9.82
CA LYS A 202 6.29 16.71 -8.55
C LYS A 202 6.07 18.21 -8.32
N ASN A 203 5.63 18.58 -7.13
CA ASN A 203 5.50 19.97 -6.68
C ASN A 203 6.14 20.11 -5.30
N ASN A 204 7.34 20.70 -5.27
CA ASN A 204 8.18 20.76 -4.06
C ASN A 204 8.35 19.36 -3.43
N ASN A 205 7.79 19.16 -2.24
CA ASN A 205 7.86 17.90 -1.50
C ASN A 205 6.66 16.96 -1.77
N PHE A 206 5.78 17.31 -2.71
CA PHE A 206 4.63 16.51 -3.08
C PHE A 206 4.84 15.81 -4.41
N PHE A 207 4.34 14.58 -4.49
CA PHE A 207 4.16 13.83 -5.73
C PHE A 207 2.66 13.64 -5.91
N VAL A 208 2.10 14.14 -7.00
CA VAL A 208 0.67 13.97 -7.32
C VAL A 208 0.57 13.13 -8.57
N LEU A 209 -0.13 12.01 -8.48
CA LEU A 209 -0.15 10.98 -9.52
C LEU A 209 -1.55 10.43 -9.70
N VAL A 210 -1.83 9.99 -10.92
CA VAL A 210 -2.99 9.14 -11.19
C VAL A 210 -2.52 7.69 -11.17
N GLN A 211 -3.21 6.86 -10.41
CA GLN A 211 -2.93 5.42 -10.37
C GLN A 211 -3.20 4.81 -11.74
N PRO A 212 -2.22 4.13 -12.36
CA PRO A 212 -2.48 3.41 -13.59
C PRO A 212 -3.52 2.31 -13.41
N SER A 213 -4.13 1.87 -14.49
CA SER A 213 -4.96 0.66 -14.45
C SER A 213 -4.11 -0.54 -14.02
N ARG A 214 -4.68 -1.45 -13.24
CA ARG A 214 -3.97 -2.69 -12.83
C ARG A 214 -3.92 -3.77 -13.90
N GLY A 215 -4.59 -3.55 -15.06
CA GLY A 215 -4.66 -4.48 -16.19
C GLY A 215 -4.99 -3.79 -17.49
N LEU A 216 -5.37 -4.55 -18.52
CA LEU A 216 -5.73 -4.04 -19.83
C LEU A 216 -6.92 -3.09 -19.76
N LEU A 217 -6.91 -2.07 -20.61
CA LEU A 217 -7.93 -1.01 -20.62
C LEU A 217 -9.33 -1.52 -21.05
N GLU A 218 -9.41 -2.65 -21.74
CA GLU A 218 -10.63 -3.18 -22.34
C GLU A 218 -11.55 -3.90 -21.34
N ASP A 219 -11.01 -4.56 -20.30
CA ASP A 219 -11.77 -5.37 -19.33
C ASP A 219 -11.92 -4.74 -17.95
N LYS A 220 -11.93 -3.42 -17.88
CA LYS A 220 -11.79 -2.65 -16.65
C LYS A 220 -12.76 -3.00 -15.52
N LYS A 221 -14.01 -3.40 -15.80
CA LYS A 221 -15.01 -3.67 -14.76
C LYS A 221 -14.86 -5.04 -14.10
N ALA A 222 -14.60 -6.08 -14.89
CA ALA A 222 -14.39 -7.43 -14.38
C ALA A 222 -13.07 -7.53 -13.58
N ASP A 223 -12.04 -6.84 -14.05
CA ASP A 223 -10.70 -6.86 -13.48
C ASP A 223 -10.54 -6.12 -12.16
N TYR A 224 -11.40 -5.13 -11.90
CA TYR A 224 -11.21 -4.21 -10.77
C TYR A 224 -11.29 -4.91 -9.40
N HIS A 225 -12.16 -5.90 -9.25
CA HIS A 225 -12.36 -6.65 -8.01
C HIS A 225 -11.77 -8.07 -8.05
N ASP A 226 -11.06 -8.44 -9.11
CA ASP A 226 -10.42 -9.75 -9.22
C ASP A 226 -9.21 -9.85 -8.28
N LEU A 227 -9.35 -10.61 -7.21
CA LEU A 227 -8.32 -10.82 -6.19
C LEU A 227 -7.12 -11.66 -6.67
N GLU A 228 -7.23 -12.32 -7.81
CA GLU A 228 -6.15 -13.13 -8.38
C GLU A 228 -5.36 -12.41 -9.47
N LYS A 229 -5.88 -11.28 -9.98
CA LYS A 229 -5.25 -10.54 -11.06
C LYS A 229 -3.98 -9.83 -10.60
N ILE A 230 -2.85 -10.25 -11.13
CA ILE A 230 -1.54 -9.65 -10.91
C ILE A 230 -1.54 -8.22 -11.50
N PRO A 231 -1.04 -7.20 -10.79
CA PRO A 231 -0.93 -5.84 -11.33
C PRO A 231 0.06 -5.80 -12.50
N CYS A 232 -0.19 -4.95 -13.50
CA CYS A 232 0.69 -4.79 -14.66
C CYS A 232 1.99 -4.05 -14.30
N HIS A 233 2.93 -3.99 -15.25
CA HIS A 233 4.26 -3.43 -15.01
C HIS A 233 4.22 -1.94 -14.64
N SER A 234 3.42 -1.13 -15.33
CA SER A 234 3.25 0.31 -15.02
C SER A 234 2.69 0.56 -13.62
N TYR A 235 1.74 -0.28 -13.19
CA TYR A 235 1.19 -0.22 -11.84
C TYR A 235 2.26 -0.52 -10.77
N VAL A 236 3.07 -1.55 -11.00
CA VAL A 236 4.18 -1.89 -10.11
C VAL A 236 5.26 -0.82 -10.13
N ALA A 237 5.60 -0.32 -11.32
CA ALA A 237 6.65 0.68 -11.52
C ALA A 237 6.42 1.96 -10.71
N ILE A 238 5.18 2.49 -10.70
CA ILE A 238 4.88 3.74 -9.99
C ILE A 238 5.09 3.62 -8.50
N TYR A 239 4.65 2.53 -7.87
CA TYR A 239 4.82 2.34 -6.43
C TYR A 239 6.26 2.08 -6.03
N LEU A 240 7.00 1.26 -6.78
CA LEU A 240 8.42 1.05 -6.54
C LEU A 240 9.23 2.33 -6.72
N TRP A 241 8.89 3.11 -7.74
CA TRP A 241 9.52 4.42 -7.96
C TRP A 241 9.24 5.38 -6.80
N LEU A 242 7.99 5.43 -6.30
CA LEU A 242 7.64 6.26 -5.14
C LEU A 242 8.37 5.84 -3.86
N GLN A 243 8.55 4.54 -3.61
CA GLN A 243 9.36 4.07 -2.47
C GLN A 243 10.79 4.62 -2.52
N MET A 244 11.38 4.73 -3.72
CA MET A 244 12.71 5.29 -3.90
C MET A 244 12.77 6.81 -3.67
N GLN A 245 11.64 7.52 -3.77
CA GLN A 245 11.59 8.98 -3.59
C GLN A 245 11.71 9.43 -2.12
N ASN A 246 11.92 8.51 -1.18
CA ASN A 246 11.97 8.81 0.26
C ASN A 246 10.75 9.61 0.74
N ILE A 247 9.55 9.19 0.31
CA ILE A 247 8.30 9.78 0.79
C ILE A 247 8.04 9.38 2.24
N ASP A 248 7.44 10.31 2.98
CA ASP A 248 7.12 10.13 4.40
C ASP A 248 5.72 9.53 4.58
N ALA A 249 4.80 9.76 3.64
CA ALA A 249 3.48 9.16 3.64
C ALA A 249 2.88 9.05 2.23
N PHE A 250 2.07 8.01 2.03
CA PHE A 250 1.09 7.92 0.94
C PHE A 250 -0.27 8.47 1.40
N LEU A 251 -0.87 9.32 0.60
CA LEU A 251 -2.26 9.70 0.69
C LEU A 251 -2.99 9.19 -0.55
N HIS A 252 -3.86 8.21 -0.37
CA HIS A 252 -4.63 7.62 -1.47
C HIS A 252 -6.01 8.22 -1.54
N MET A 253 -6.34 8.86 -2.66
CA MET A 253 -7.60 9.59 -2.87
C MET A 253 -8.49 8.85 -3.86
N GLY A 254 -9.63 8.36 -3.39
CA GLY A 254 -10.62 7.65 -4.20
C GLY A 254 -11.70 7.02 -3.32
N THR A 255 -12.83 6.66 -3.89
CA THR A 255 -13.90 5.93 -3.17
C THR A 255 -13.41 4.53 -2.75
N HIS A 256 -12.68 3.88 -3.64
CA HIS A 256 -11.96 2.64 -3.39
C HIS A 256 -10.57 2.74 -4.04
N GLY A 257 -9.54 2.26 -3.34
CA GLY A 257 -8.26 1.99 -3.95
C GLY A 257 -8.29 0.65 -4.69
N SER A 258 -7.32 0.39 -5.53
CA SER A 258 -7.16 -0.94 -6.12
C SER A 258 -6.11 -1.79 -5.39
N LEU A 259 -5.39 -1.21 -4.42
CA LEU A 259 -4.38 -1.92 -3.62
C LEU A 259 -4.98 -3.04 -2.78
N GLU A 260 -6.15 -2.83 -2.18
CA GLU A 260 -6.85 -3.82 -1.36
C GLU A 260 -7.33 -5.05 -2.15
N TRP A 261 -7.48 -4.89 -3.48
CA TRP A 261 -7.89 -5.97 -4.38
C TRP A 261 -6.73 -6.71 -5.02
N LEU A 262 -5.49 -6.34 -4.70
CA LEU A 262 -4.32 -7.01 -5.25
C LEU A 262 -4.09 -8.40 -4.66
N PRO A 263 -3.51 -9.33 -5.43
CA PRO A 263 -3.27 -10.70 -4.97
C PRO A 263 -2.45 -10.77 -3.69
N GLY A 264 -2.94 -11.58 -2.76
CA GLY A 264 -2.30 -11.77 -1.47
C GLY A 264 -3.21 -12.48 -0.49
N LYS A 265 -2.89 -12.35 0.78
CA LYS A 265 -3.79 -12.75 1.87
C LYS A 265 -4.77 -11.60 2.14
N THR A 266 -5.98 -11.96 2.53
CA THR A 266 -7.00 -10.97 2.89
C THR A 266 -6.56 -10.14 4.10
N VAL A 267 -5.92 -10.79 5.09
CA VAL A 267 -5.43 -10.16 6.32
C VAL A 267 -4.20 -10.90 6.84
N GLY A 268 -3.39 -10.24 7.66
CA GLY A 268 -2.14 -10.82 8.12
C GLY A 268 -1.18 -11.11 6.96
N LEU A 269 -0.91 -10.06 6.19
CA LEU A 269 -0.15 -10.10 4.93
C LEU A 269 1.25 -10.70 5.11
N SER A 270 1.74 -11.31 4.05
CA SER A 270 3.13 -11.79 3.94
C SER A 270 3.95 -10.83 3.07
N ASN A 271 5.26 -10.99 3.12
CA ASN A 271 6.19 -10.30 2.21
C ASN A 271 6.08 -10.74 0.73
N GLN A 272 5.07 -11.54 0.37
CA GLN A 272 4.76 -11.93 -1.01
C GLN A 272 3.40 -11.41 -1.47
N CYS A 273 2.66 -10.71 -0.60
CA CYS A 273 1.40 -10.08 -0.94
C CYS A 273 1.67 -8.75 -1.65
N TRP A 274 1.02 -8.52 -2.78
CA TRP A 274 1.24 -7.32 -3.58
C TRP A 274 0.97 -6.00 -2.83
N PRO A 275 -0.09 -5.85 -2.02
CA PRO A 275 -0.28 -4.63 -1.24
C PRO A 275 0.92 -4.32 -0.34
N GLU A 276 1.46 -5.34 0.32
CA GLU A 276 2.61 -5.19 1.23
C GLU A 276 3.91 -4.87 0.49
N LEU A 277 4.09 -5.40 -0.73
CA LEU A 277 5.26 -5.13 -1.57
C LEU A 277 5.25 -3.69 -2.11
N LEU A 278 4.08 -3.16 -2.44
CA LEU A 278 3.93 -1.86 -3.08
C LEU A 278 3.88 -0.70 -2.09
N VAL A 279 3.28 -0.89 -0.92
CA VAL A 279 3.23 0.14 0.14
C VAL A 279 4.45 0.06 1.05
N ASN A 280 4.92 -1.17 1.33
CA ASN A 280 6.03 -1.46 2.22
C ASN A 280 5.82 -0.87 3.63
N ASP A 281 6.83 -0.21 4.21
CA ASP A 281 6.78 0.34 5.57
C ASP A 281 6.30 1.81 5.62
N ILE A 282 5.89 2.37 4.47
CA ILE A 282 5.50 3.78 4.36
C ILE A 282 4.12 3.98 5.00
N PRO A 283 3.94 5.01 5.86
CA PRO A 283 2.63 5.41 6.36
C PRO A 283 1.63 5.58 5.22
N PHE A 284 0.56 4.79 5.26
CA PHE A 284 -0.48 4.79 4.24
C PHE A 284 -1.77 5.35 4.82
N ILE A 285 -2.24 6.46 4.27
CA ILE A 285 -3.42 7.18 4.70
C ILE A 285 -4.45 7.09 3.57
N TYR A 286 -5.55 6.47 3.89
CA TYR A 286 -6.65 6.26 2.96
C TYR A 286 -7.95 6.84 3.57
N PRO A 287 -8.28 8.11 3.27
CA PRO A 287 -9.53 8.71 3.72
C PRO A 287 -10.68 8.00 3.02
N PHE A 288 -11.34 7.12 3.74
CA PHE A 288 -12.54 6.42 3.28
C PHE A 288 -13.77 7.16 3.75
N ILE A 289 -14.74 7.35 2.86
CA ILE A 289 -16.02 8.02 3.15
C ILE A 289 -17.13 6.98 3.13
#